data_02657f58434f171c5b7ad42ca9f03d4f
#
_entry.id   02657f58434f171c5b7ad42ca9f03d4f
#
_cell.length_a   1.000
_cell.length_b   1.000
_cell.length_c   1.000
_cell.angle_alpha   90.00
_cell.angle_beta   90.00
_cell.angle_gamma   90.00
#
_symmetry.space_group_name_H-M   'P 1'
#
loop_
_entity.id
_entity.type
_entity.pdbx_description
1 polymer ?
#
loop_
_entity_poly.entity_id
_entity_poly.type
_entity_poly.pdbx_seq_one_letter_code
_entity_poly.pdbx_strand_id
1 'polypeptide(L)'
;FNKISVTELRNLVLLRERRQLSGFNKIALWLHYLLIIALLIAIIARYISPLLFWIPAFFGLAFPFLFLLNILLVVYWMVQFKPAVIFGLIIFCLSLPTAYRYVQFSSPAKVQTKQLKVTSFNSMLFDLYNWTKNRENRNKILVNLSEINPDILCLQEFYTSEEKGDYNNIDTVKHILKTKYFHCEYTVTLRKFDHWGIATFSKYPIINQGKILFQTTSNNICIYSDIVVNKDTLRVYNIHLQSISFSKGDNKFLDDVISEKDAEDEVGNSKNILRRLKRAFLKRTK
;
A
#
# COMPACT_ATOMS: atom_id res chain seq x y z
N PHE A 1 15.10 -53.01 28.73
CA PHE A 1 14.86 -52.01 27.65
C PHE A 1 14.98 -52.76 26.31
N ASN A 2 13.83 -53.17 25.71
CA ASN A 2 13.81 -53.78 24.39
C ASN A 2 14.29 -52.77 23.37
N LYS A 3 15.42 -53.03 22.71
CA LYS A 3 15.88 -52.29 21.55
C LYS A 3 14.91 -52.50 20.40
N ILE A 4 14.10 -51.50 20.09
CA ILE A 4 13.27 -51.46 18.89
C ILE A 4 14.20 -51.65 17.70
N SER A 5 13.98 -52.67 16.90
CA SER A 5 14.81 -53.00 15.73
C SER A 5 14.60 -51.89 14.68
N VAL A 6 15.63 -51.62 13.88
CA VAL A 6 15.55 -50.66 12.73
C VAL A 6 14.40 -51.06 11.80
N THR A 7 14.09 -52.35 11.69
CA THR A 7 12.98 -52.87 10.87
C THR A 7 11.62 -52.53 11.46
N GLU A 8 11.47 -52.51 12.80
CA GLU A 8 10.24 -52.09 13.50
C GLU A 8 10.04 -50.58 13.39
N LEU A 9 11.10 -49.76 13.54
CA LEU A 9 11.06 -48.33 13.31
C LEU A 9 10.69 -48.01 11.83
N ARG A 10 11.26 -48.71 10.86
CA ARG A 10 10.91 -48.60 9.45
C ARG A 10 9.45 -48.95 9.19
N ASN A 11 8.97 -50.06 9.78
CA ASN A 11 7.57 -50.46 9.66
C ASN A 11 6.60 -49.48 10.34
N LEU A 12 6.95 -48.93 11.50
CA LEU A 12 6.16 -47.87 12.17
C LEU A 12 6.09 -46.60 11.30
N VAL A 13 7.19 -46.20 10.65
CA VAL A 13 7.21 -45.08 9.72
C VAL A 13 6.38 -45.42 8.47
N LEU A 14 6.54 -46.58 7.89
CA LEU A 14 5.79 -47.01 6.71
C LEU A 14 4.30 -47.27 6.96
N LEU A 15 3.93 -47.74 8.14
CA LEU A 15 2.51 -47.86 8.59
C LEU A 15 1.89 -46.48 8.81
N ARG A 16 2.67 -45.49 9.22
CA ARG A 16 2.23 -44.10 9.35
C ARG A 16 2.01 -43.45 7.95
N GLU A 17 2.81 -43.81 6.96
CA GLU A 17 2.65 -43.35 5.58
C GLU A 17 1.43 -43.97 4.85
N ARG A 18 1.03 -45.19 5.22
CA ARG A 18 -0.11 -45.91 4.60
C ARG A 18 -1.48 -45.47 5.11
N ARG A 19 -1.59 -44.51 6.03
CA ARG A 19 -2.89 -43.92 6.36
C ARG A 19 -3.34 -43.10 5.17
N GLN A 20 -4.13 -43.73 4.26
CA GLN A 20 -4.74 -43.06 3.13
C GLN A 20 -5.39 -41.77 3.63
N LEU A 21 -5.04 -40.67 2.96
CA LEU A 21 -5.68 -39.38 3.21
C LEU A 21 -7.19 -39.56 2.94
N SER A 22 -8.03 -39.07 3.83
CA SER A 22 -9.46 -38.96 3.56
C SER A 22 -9.70 -38.11 2.30
N GLY A 23 -10.82 -38.28 1.64
CA GLY A 23 -11.17 -37.51 0.44
C GLY A 23 -10.99 -35.99 0.68
N PHE A 24 -11.46 -35.51 1.84
CA PHE A 24 -11.29 -34.12 2.25
C PHE A 24 -9.79 -33.70 2.34
N ASN A 25 -8.96 -34.53 2.98
CA ASN A 25 -7.53 -34.24 3.10
C ASN A 25 -6.80 -34.23 1.75
N LYS A 26 -7.24 -35.02 0.78
CA LYS A 26 -6.70 -34.96 -0.59
C LYS A 26 -7.01 -33.61 -1.24
N ILE A 27 -8.26 -33.13 -1.13
CA ILE A 27 -8.67 -31.83 -1.65
C ILE A 27 -7.89 -30.71 -0.95
N ALA A 28 -7.80 -30.74 0.40
CA ALA A 28 -7.05 -29.76 1.17
C ALA A 28 -5.56 -29.71 0.77
N LEU A 29 -4.95 -30.88 0.47
CA LEU A 29 -3.56 -30.97 0.01
C LEU A 29 -3.38 -30.33 -1.37
N TRP A 30 -4.27 -30.59 -2.31
CA TRP A 30 -4.24 -29.95 -3.63
C TRP A 30 -4.40 -28.43 -3.54
N LEU A 31 -5.36 -27.97 -2.73
CA LEU A 31 -5.55 -26.54 -2.48
C LEU A 31 -4.30 -25.90 -1.84
N HIS A 32 -3.62 -26.64 -0.94
CA HIS A 32 -2.38 -26.16 -0.33
C HIS A 32 -1.25 -26.02 -1.38
N TYR A 33 -1.09 -26.96 -2.28
CA TYR A 33 -0.09 -26.83 -3.35
C TYR A 33 -0.40 -25.66 -4.29
N LEU A 34 -1.66 -25.46 -4.67
CA LEU A 34 -2.07 -24.28 -5.45
C LEU A 34 -1.76 -22.98 -4.71
N LEU A 35 -2.02 -22.94 -3.40
CA LEU A 35 -1.70 -21.79 -2.56
C LEU A 35 -0.18 -21.53 -2.49
N ILE A 36 0.64 -22.56 -2.37
CA ILE A 36 2.10 -22.44 -2.37
C ILE A 36 2.57 -21.81 -3.69
N ILE A 37 2.04 -22.27 -4.83
CA ILE A 37 2.35 -21.71 -6.15
C ILE A 37 1.90 -20.23 -6.20
N ALA A 38 0.70 -19.92 -5.73
CA ALA A 38 0.18 -18.55 -5.68
C ALA A 38 1.07 -17.63 -4.82
N LEU A 39 1.54 -18.10 -3.66
CA LEU A 39 2.48 -17.37 -2.80
C LEU A 39 3.84 -17.18 -3.47
N LEU A 40 4.39 -18.17 -4.15
CA LEU A 40 5.64 -18.01 -4.92
C LEU A 40 5.49 -16.93 -5.99
N ILE A 41 4.40 -16.94 -6.74
CA ILE A 41 4.10 -15.91 -7.73
C ILE A 41 3.99 -14.54 -7.05
N ALA A 42 3.30 -14.45 -5.89
CA ALA A 42 3.14 -13.21 -5.13
C ALA A 42 4.49 -12.65 -4.64
N ILE A 43 5.41 -13.50 -4.18
CA ILE A 43 6.75 -13.09 -3.72
C ILE A 43 7.57 -12.54 -4.89
N ILE A 44 7.50 -13.20 -6.06
CA ILE A 44 8.27 -12.84 -7.25
C ILE A 44 7.63 -11.62 -7.96
N ALA A 45 6.34 -11.35 -7.76
CA ALA A 45 5.60 -10.29 -8.46
C ALA A 45 6.29 -8.93 -8.42
N ARG A 46 6.98 -8.60 -7.33
CA ARG A 46 7.70 -7.31 -7.17
C ARG A 46 8.87 -7.13 -8.13
N TYR A 47 9.39 -8.20 -8.70
CA TYR A 47 10.52 -8.15 -9.63
C TYR A 47 10.08 -8.19 -11.11
N ILE A 48 8.78 -8.39 -11.36
CA ILE A 48 8.23 -8.49 -12.71
C ILE A 48 7.46 -7.19 -13.01
N SER A 49 7.94 -6.46 -14.02
CA SER A 49 7.22 -5.25 -14.47
C SER A 49 5.83 -5.65 -15.00
N PRO A 50 4.75 -5.04 -14.51
CA PRO A 50 3.41 -5.26 -15.05
C PRO A 50 3.25 -4.93 -16.54
N LEU A 51 4.13 -4.11 -17.10
CA LEU A 51 4.16 -3.84 -18.54
C LEU A 51 4.53 -5.10 -19.34
N LEU A 52 5.44 -5.91 -18.79
CA LEU A 52 5.87 -7.15 -19.39
C LEU A 52 4.86 -8.27 -19.15
N PHE A 53 4.46 -8.44 -17.86
CA PHE A 53 3.53 -9.48 -17.44
C PHE A 53 2.74 -9.04 -16.21
N TRP A 54 1.49 -8.68 -16.40
CA TRP A 54 0.64 -8.06 -15.37
C TRP A 54 -0.01 -9.04 -14.36
N ILE A 55 -0.12 -10.34 -14.73
CA ILE A 55 -0.81 -11.33 -13.88
C ILE A 55 -0.18 -11.46 -12.48
N PRO A 56 1.17 -11.56 -12.31
CA PRO A 56 1.76 -11.63 -10.98
C PRO A 56 1.41 -10.48 -10.05
N ALA A 57 1.12 -9.28 -10.59
CA ALA A 57 0.76 -8.13 -9.77
C ALA A 57 -0.52 -8.36 -8.96
N PHE A 58 -1.48 -9.15 -9.47
CA PHE A 58 -2.68 -9.53 -8.71
C PHE A 58 -2.37 -10.46 -7.54
N PHE A 59 -1.47 -11.43 -7.75
CA PHE A 59 -1.01 -12.29 -6.67
C PHE A 59 -0.25 -11.49 -5.61
N GLY A 60 0.57 -10.50 -6.03
CA GLY A 60 1.23 -9.58 -5.12
C GLY A 60 0.24 -8.74 -4.30
N LEU A 61 -0.85 -8.27 -4.91
CA LEU A 61 -1.92 -7.56 -4.21
C LEU A 61 -2.66 -8.47 -3.22
N ALA A 62 -2.88 -9.73 -3.59
CA ALA A 62 -3.54 -10.73 -2.75
C ALA A 62 -2.63 -11.33 -1.66
N PHE A 63 -1.33 -10.99 -1.64
CA PHE A 63 -0.33 -11.58 -0.74
C PHE A 63 -0.76 -11.69 0.73
N PRO A 64 -1.32 -10.66 1.39
CA PRO A 64 -1.70 -10.75 2.80
C PRO A 64 -2.72 -11.86 3.07
N PHE A 65 -3.69 -12.02 2.18
CA PHE A 65 -4.74 -13.04 2.29
C PHE A 65 -4.19 -14.43 2.02
N LEU A 66 -3.35 -14.59 1.00
CA LEU A 66 -2.67 -15.86 0.68
C LEU A 66 -1.76 -16.29 1.82
N PHE A 67 -1.03 -15.35 2.41
CA PHE A 67 -0.14 -15.61 3.55
C PHE A 67 -0.91 -16.07 4.78
N LEU A 68 -2.02 -15.39 5.12
CA LEU A 68 -2.89 -15.79 6.23
C LEU A 68 -3.48 -17.19 6.01
N LEU A 69 -3.97 -17.47 4.78
CA LEU A 69 -4.51 -18.79 4.45
C LEU A 69 -3.45 -19.88 4.55
N ASN A 70 -2.19 -19.60 4.17
CA ASN A 70 -1.09 -20.55 4.38
C ASN A 70 -0.85 -20.84 5.85
N ILE A 71 -0.91 -19.83 6.73
CA ILE A 71 -0.78 -20.05 8.18
C ILE A 71 -1.88 -20.99 8.67
N LEU A 72 -3.13 -20.78 8.25
CA LEU A 72 -4.25 -21.64 8.64
C LEU A 72 -4.05 -23.09 8.16
N LEU A 73 -3.57 -23.30 6.94
CA LEU A 73 -3.29 -24.64 6.43
C LEU A 73 -2.07 -25.29 7.10
N VAL A 74 -1.04 -24.52 7.45
CA VAL A 74 0.09 -25.03 8.25
C VAL A 74 -0.41 -25.54 9.60
N VAL A 75 -1.24 -24.76 10.31
CA VAL A 75 -1.84 -25.18 11.57
C VAL A 75 -2.71 -26.42 11.37
N TYR A 76 -3.53 -26.46 10.34
CA TYR A 76 -4.36 -27.63 10.01
C TYR A 76 -3.51 -28.89 9.82
N TRP A 77 -2.44 -28.84 9.01
CA TRP A 77 -1.56 -30.01 8.79
C TRP A 77 -0.75 -30.37 10.03
N MET A 78 -0.43 -29.39 10.89
CA MET A 78 0.26 -29.62 12.16
C MET A 78 -0.62 -30.44 13.12
N VAL A 79 -1.89 -30.07 13.26
CA VAL A 79 -2.88 -30.81 14.07
C VAL A 79 -3.12 -32.21 13.51
N GLN A 80 -3.07 -32.39 12.20
CA GLN A 80 -3.23 -33.69 11.53
C GLN A 80 -1.96 -34.55 11.57
N PHE A 81 -0.83 -34.00 12.07
CA PHE A 81 0.49 -34.67 12.06
C PHE A 81 0.88 -35.15 10.65
N LYS A 82 0.60 -34.36 9.60
CA LYS A 82 0.88 -34.73 8.21
C LYS A 82 2.15 -34.02 7.69
N PRO A 83 2.97 -34.69 6.86
CA PRO A 83 4.22 -34.10 6.32
C PRO A 83 3.98 -32.87 5.42
N ALA A 84 2.76 -32.66 4.94
CA ALA A 84 2.37 -31.46 4.20
C ALA A 84 2.69 -30.15 4.93
N VAL A 85 2.79 -30.18 6.28
CA VAL A 85 3.20 -29.04 7.10
C VAL A 85 4.58 -28.50 6.69
N ILE A 86 5.50 -29.35 6.26
CA ILE A 86 6.87 -28.97 5.90
C ILE A 86 6.85 -28.00 4.72
N PHE A 87 6.09 -28.29 3.67
CA PHE A 87 5.98 -27.41 2.50
C PHE A 87 5.36 -26.05 2.86
N GLY A 88 4.32 -26.07 3.72
CA GLY A 88 3.72 -24.84 4.22
C GLY A 88 4.68 -23.99 5.07
N LEU A 89 5.52 -24.63 5.88
CA LEU A 89 6.54 -23.93 6.67
C LEU A 89 7.66 -23.35 5.80
N ILE A 90 8.10 -24.08 4.76
CA ILE A 90 9.11 -23.58 3.83
C ILE A 90 8.59 -22.29 3.15
N ILE A 91 7.38 -22.34 2.58
CA ILE A 91 6.82 -21.16 1.90
C ILE A 91 6.51 -20.02 2.90
N PHE A 92 6.11 -20.34 4.12
CA PHE A 92 5.95 -19.37 5.19
C PHE A 92 7.27 -18.61 5.45
N CYS A 93 8.39 -19.32 5.66
CA CYS A 93 9.69 -18.72 5.87
C CYS A 93 10.14 -17.86 4.68
N LEU A 94 9.94 -18.33 3.45
CA LEU A 94 10.23 -17.56 2.23
C LEU A 94 9.37 -16.30 2.10
N SER A 95 8.17 -16.31 2.67
CA SER A 95 7.23 -15.19 2.64
C SER A 95 7.55 -14.10 3.66
N LEU A 96 8.29 -14.39 4.73
CA LEU A 96 8.57 -13.46 5.83
C LEU A 96 9.16 -12.12 5.39
N PRO A 97 10.17 -12.05 4.47
CA PRO A 97 10.71 -10.77 4.02
C PRO A 97 9.66 -9.90 3.30
N THR A 98 8.64 -10.53 2.70
CA THR A 98 7.52 -9.81 2.09
C THR A 98 6.51 -9.40 3.14
N ALA A 99 6.19 -10.27 4.12
CA ALA A 99 5.25 -9.99 5.20
C ALA A 99 5.70 -8.81 6.09
N TYR A 100 7.00 -8.72 6.40
CA TYR A 100 7.58 -7.58 7.16
C TYR A 100 7.38 -6.21 6.50
N ARG A 101 7.02 -6.16 5.22
CA ARG A 101 6.69 -4.88 4.54
C ARG A 101 5.26 -4.44 4.80
N TYR A 102 4.39 -5.35 5.19
CA TYR A 102 2.99 -5.06 5.51
C TYR A 102 2.79 -4.72 6.99
N VAL A 103 3.59 -5.32 7.87
CA VAL A 103 3.47 -5.14 9.32
C VAL A 103 4.85 -4.83 9.91
N GLN A 104 4.95 -3.69 10.59
CA GLN A 104 6.14 -3.31 11.33
C GLN A 104 6.05 -3.86 12.75
N PHE A 105 6.97 -4.74 13.12
CA PHE A 105 7.07 -5.31 14.47
C PHE A 105 8.10 -4.59 15.36
N SER A 106 8.86 -3.63 14.82
CA SER A 106 9.83 -2.87 15.59
C SER A 106 9.16 -1.81 16.44
N SER A 107 9.60 -1.68 17.68
CA SER A 107 9.22 -0.52 18.51
C SER A 107 9.70 0.77 17.87
N PRO A 108 8.97 1.89 18.04
CA PRO A 108 9.47 3.19 17.59
C PRO A 108 10.88 3.42 18.16
N ALA A 109 11.81 3.83 17.31
CA ALA A 109 13.14 4.20 17.77
C ALA A 109 13.00 5.32 18.80
N LYS A 110 13.77 5.26 19.90
CA LYS A 110 13.83 6.36 20.85
C LYS A 110 14.25 7.63 20.11
N VAL A 111 13.40 8.64 20.13
CA VAL A 111 13.66 9.91 19.45
C VAL A 111 14.94 10.51 20.05
N GLN A 112 15.98 10.59 19.25
CA GLN A 112 17.20 11.35 19.62
C GLN A 112 16.91 12.84 19.37
N THR A 113 17.44 13.71 20.19
CA THR A 113 17.15 15.16 20.25
C THR A 113 17.53 15.98 19.00
N LYS A 114 18.07 15.35 17.95
CA LYS A 114 18.49 16.00 16.69
C LYS A 114 18.01 15.27 15.43
N GLN A 115 16.79 14.74 15.44
CA GLN A 115 16.23 14.08 14.27
C GLN A 115 15.45 15.07 13.40
N LEU A 116 15.64 14.95 12.08
CA LEU A 116 14.83 15.66 11.08
C LEU A 116 13.47 14.99 10.98
N LYS A 117 12.40 15.73 11.26
CA LYS A 117 11.02 15.24 11.13
C LYS A 117 10.49 15.52 9.74
N VAL A 118 10.33 14.48 8.94
CA VAL A 118 9.72 14.55 7.61
C VAL A 118 8.33 13.92 7.65
N THR A 119 7.33 14.64 7.18
CA THR A 119 5.95 14.16 7.10
C THR A 119 5.47 14.19 5.67
N SER A 120 4.86 13.08 5.21
CA SER A 120 4.14 12.99 3.94
C SER A 120 2.67 12.75 4.23
N PHE A 121 1.79 13.54 3.61
CA PHE A 121 0.37 13.51 3.89
C PHE A 121 -0.45 13.88 2.66
N ASN A 122 -1.37 13.01 2.24
CA ASN A 122 -2.38 13.35 1.24
C ASN A 122 -3.48 14.18 1.93
N SER A 123 -3.58 15.46 1.56
CA SER A 123 -4.49 16.40 2.21
C SER A 123 -5.94 16.31 1.73
N MET A 124 -6.23 15.45 0.74
CA MET A 124 -7.57 15.30 0.16
C MET A 124 -8.22 16.66 -0.15
N LEU A 125 -7.44 17.56 -0.79
CA LEU A 125 -7.82 18.95 -1.12
C LEU A 125 -8.32 19.76 0.11
N PHE A 126 -7.90 19.40 1.32
CA PHE A 126 -8.42 19.94 2.58
C PHE A 126 -9.95 19.82 2.71
N ASP A 127 -10.50 18.73 2.15
CA ASP A 127 -11.94 18.47 2.11
C ASP A 127 -12.79 19.57 1.45
N LEU A 128 -12.21 20.24 0.44
CA LEU A 128 -12.85 21.36 -0.29
C LEU A 128 -14.30 21.06 -0.70
N TYR A 129 -14.57 19.83 -1.12
CA TYR A 129 -15.90 19.41 -1.59
C TYR A 129 -16.77 18.76 -0.51
N ASN A 130 -16.34 18.86 0.76
CA ASN A 130 -17.05 18.29 1.91
C ASN A 130 -17.43 16.80 1.73
N TRP A 131 -16.49 16.00 1.18
CA TRP A 131 -16.68 14.56 0.99
C TRP A 131 -16.92 13.81 2.29
N THR A 132 -16.29 14.28 3.37
CA THR A 132 -16.44 13.69 4.71
C THR A 132 -17.73 14.11 5.41
N LYS A 133 -18.52 15.02 4.81
CA LYS A 133 -19.70 15.64 5.41
C LYS A 133 -19.41 16.31 6.77
N ASN A 134 -18.17 16.71 7.01
CA ASN A 134 -17.71 17.36 8.21
C ASN A 134 -16.94 18.64 7.86
N ARG A 135 -17.58 19.79 7.99
CA ARG A 135 -17.01 21.12 7.67
C ARG A 135 -15.78 21.47 8.50
N GLU A 136 -15.59 20.81 9.67
CA GLU A 136 -14.42 21.00 10.53
C GLU A 136 -13.19 20.21 10.08
N ASN A 137 -13.32 19.40 9.04
CA ASN A 137 -12.24 18.48 8.64
C ASN A 137 -10.97 19.23 8.22
N ARG A 138 -11.10 20.34 7.49
CA ARG A 138 -9.96 21.22 7.16
C ARG A 138 -9.23 21.69 8.42
N ASN A 139 -9.96 22.18 9.41
CA ASN A 139 -9.38 22.68 10.67
C ASN A 139 -8.68 21.54 11.43
N LYS A 140 -9.27 20.35 11.45
CA LYS A 140 -8.64 19.16 12.07
C LYS A 140 -7.34 18.77 11.38
N ILE A 141 -7.29 18.82 10.04
CA ILE A 141 -6.05 18.59 9.28
C ILE A 141 -4.97 19.61 9.70
N LEU A 142 -5.32 20.89 9.74
CA LEU A 142 -4.38 21.97 10.11
C LEU A 142 -3.90 21.86 11.56
N VAL A 143 -4.78 21.53 12.50
CA VAL A 143 -4.42 21.28 13.90
C VAL A 143 -3.46 20.11 14.01
N ASN A 144 -3.76 18.96 13.37
CA ASN A 144 -2.87 17.80 13.36
C ASN A 144 -1.48 18.14 12.77
N LEU A 145 -1.42 18.92 11.70
CA LEU A 145 -0.15 19.36 11.11
C LEU A 145 0.63 20.26 12.09
N SER A 146 -0.07 21.13 12.85
CA SER A 146 0.53 21.95 13.89
C SER A 146 1.11 21.10 15.04
N GLU A 147 0.39 20.09 15.50
CA GLU A 147 0.80 19.18 16.56
C GLU A 147 1.98 18.31 16.13
N ILE A 148 1.94 17.77 14.92
CA ILE A 148 3.06 17.02 14.33
C ILE A 148 4.28 17.93 14.22
N ASN A 149 4.10 19.19 13.83
CA ASN A 149 5.14 20.21 13.65
C ASN A 149 6.37 19.67 12.89
N PRO A 150 6.22 19.22 11.65
CA PRO A 150 7.31 18.66 10.87
C PRO A 150 8.35 19.73 10.49
N ASP A 151 9.57 19.28 10.21
CA ASP A 151 10.61 20.13 9.66
C ASP A 151 10.51 20.24 8.14
N ILE A 152 10.06 19.14 7.50
CA ILE A 152 9.73 19.08 6.07
C ILE A 152 8.36 18.41 5.95
N LEU A 153 7.44 19.06 5.22
CA LEU A 153 6.08 18.57 4.95
C LEU A 153 5.87 18.41 3.45
N CYS A 154 5.53 17.20 3.03
CA CYS A 154 5.13 16.87 1.66
C CYS A 154 3.62 16.64 1.62
N LEU A 155 2.88 17.52 0.94
CA LEU A 155 1.44 17.41 0.76
C LEU A 155 1.11 16.98 -0.65
N GLN A 156 0.33 15.91 -0.79
CA GLN A 156 -0.31 15.49 -2.03
C GLN A 156 -1.78 15.91 -2.00
N GLU A 157 -2.42 15.99 -3.19
CA GLU A 157 -3.76 16.53 -3.36
C GLU A 157 -3.90 17.87 -2.64
N PHE A 158 -2.94 18.74 -2.89
CA PHE A 158 -2.91 20.07 -2.29
C PHE A 158 -3.81 21.01 -3.07
N TYR A 159 -4.67 21.74 -2.37
CA TYR A 159 -5.48 22.83 -2.91
C TYR A 159 -5.15 24.13 -2.22
N THR A 160 -5.11 25.22 -2.99
CA THR A 160 -4.99 26.58 -2.46
C THR A 160 -5.75 27.56 -3.35
N SER A 161 -6.29 28.63 -2.77
CA SER A 161 -6.88 29.73 -3.49
C SER A 161 -6.16 31.03 -3.13
N GLU A 162 -5.91 31.87 -4.14
CA GLU A 162 -5.37 33.22 -3.94
C GLU A 162 -6.48 34.24 -3.61
N GLU A 163 -7.75 33.82 -3.73
CA GLU A 163 -8.89 34.65 -3.35
C GLU A 163 -8.93 34.83 -1.84
N LYS A 164 -9.43 35.99 -1.38
CA LYS A 164 -9.62 36.25 0.05
C LYS A 164 -10.64 35.25 0.62
N GLY A 165 -10.21 34.40 1.51
CA GLY A 165 -11.05 33.39 2.14
C GLY A 165 -10.24 32.35 2.90
N ASP A 166 -10.93 31.32 3.41
CA ASP A 166 -10.33 30.31 4.28
C ASP A 166 -9.32 29.40 3.59
N TYR A 167 -9.35 29.30 2.24
CA TYR A 167 -8.56 28.33 1.50
C TYR A 167 -7.24 28.85 0.95
N ASN A 168 -6.71 29.98 1.44
CA ASN A 168 -5.30 30.31 1.21
C ASN A 168 -4.40 29.38 2.04
N ASN A 169 -4.31 28.13 1.57
CA ASN A 169 -3.64 27.08 2.31
C ASN A 169 -2.12 27.21 2.29
N ILE A 170 -1.52 27.89 1.31
CA ILE A 170 -0.08 28.20 1.31
C ILE A 170 0.25 29.05 2.55
N ASP A 171 -0.41 30.18 2.73
CA ASP A 171 -0.10 31.09 3.81
C ASP A 171 -0.51 30.49 5.17
N THR A 172 -1.63 29.77 5.20
CA THR A 172 -2.07 29.06 6.42
C THR A 172 -1.03 28.04 6.89
N VAL A 173 -0.52 27.19 6.00
CA VAL A 173 0.49 26.17 6.34
C VAL A 173 1.82 26.82 6.70
N LYS A 174 2.25 27.85 5.97
CA LYS A 174 3.46 28.64 6.32
C LYS A 174 3.36 29.24 7.73
N HIS A 175 2.21 29.79 8.08
CA HIS A 175 1.97 30.37 9.41
C HIS A 175 2.02 29.32 10.51
N ILE A 176 1.30 28.20 10.34
CA ILE A 176 1.21 27.13 11.33
C ILE A 176 2.59 26.49 11.57
N LEU A 177 3.34 26.19 10.51
CA LEU A 177 4.66 25.55 10.60
C LEU A 177 5.81 26.54 10.83
N LYS A 178 5.52 27.85 10.86
CA LYS A 178 6.51 28.93 10.98
C LYS A 178 7.63 28.78 9.93
N THR A 179 7.24 28.40 8.72
CA THR A 179 8.18 28.19 7.61
C THR A 179 8.10 29.31 6.58
N LYS A 180 9.25 29.62 5.93
CA LYS A 180 9.33 30.58 4.84
C LYS A 180 9.47 29.89 3.47
N TYR A 181 9.96 28.67 3.48
CA TYR A 181 10.36 27.95 2.26
C TYR A 181 9.29 26.96 1.85
N PHE A 182 8.88 27.03 0.61
CA PHE A 182 7.95 26.07 0.02
C PHE A 182 8.20 25.95 -1.48
N HIS A 183 7.82 24.81 -2.03
CA HIS A 183 7.78 24.52 -3.45
C HIS A 183 6.42 23.93 -3.78
N CYS A 184 5.70 24.57 -4.68
CA CYS A 184 4.36 24.15 -5.09
C CYS A 184 4.30 24.05 -6.61
N GLU A 185 3.73 22.95 -7.12
CA GLU A 185 3.46 22.77 -8.54
C GLU A 185 2.00 22.38 -8.73
N TYR A 186 1.38 23.02 -9.71
CA TYR A 186 -0.04 22.85 -9.98
C TYR A 186 -0.27 21.94 -11.18
N THR A 187 -1.21 21.00 -11.04
CA THR A 187 -1.71 20.16 -12.14
C THR A 187 -2.89 20.83 -12.84
N VAL A 188 -3.69 21.60 -12.10
CA VAL A 188 -4.86 22.32 -12.60
C VAL A 188 -4.91 23.70 -11.98
N THR A 189 -5.25 24.71 -12.77
CA THR A 189 -5.60 26.06 -12.33
C THR A 189 -6.93 26.46 -12.94
N LEU A 190 -7.89 26.84 -12.11
CA LEU A 190 -9.20 27.34 -12.53
C LEU A 190 -9.39 28.78 -12.07
N ARG A 191 -10.17 29.54 -12.81
CA ARG A 191 -10.51 30.95 -12.51
C ARG A 191 -9.30 31.86 -12.26
N LYS A 192 -8.08 31.39 -12.56
CA LYS A 192 -6.76 32.04 -12.36
C LYS A 192 -6.25 32.02 -10.91
N PHE A 193 -7.06 31.78 -9.92
CA PHE A 193 -6.72 31.85 -8.50
C PHE A 193 -6.97 30.57 -7.71
N ASP A 194 -7.61 29.57 -8.30
CA ASP A 194 -7.81 28.26 -7.67
C ASP A 194 -6.81 27.24 -8.24
N HIS A 195 -6.04 26.62 -7.38
CA HIS A 195 -4.94 25.77 -7.78
C HIS A 195 -5.01 24.41 -7.09
N TRP A 196 -4.87 23.35 -7.89
CA TRP A 196 -4.78 21.96 -7.45
C TRP A 196 -3.41 21.41 -7.83
N GLY A 197 -2.74 20.73 -6.90
CA GLY A 197 -1.43 20.19 -7.17
C GLY A 197 -0.78 19.48 -6.02
N ILE A 198 0.49 19.78 -5.81
CA ILE A 198 1.36 19.17 -4.82
C ILE A 198 2.25 20.24 -4.20
N ALA A 199 2.55 20.13 -2.91
CA ALA A 199 3.36 21.13 -2.21
C ALA A 199 4.36 20.50 -1.25
N THR A 200 5.57 21.08 -1.18
CA THR A 200 6.57 20.76 -0.17
C THR A 200 6.88 22.03 0.62
N PHE A 201 6.72 21.96 1.94
CA PHE A 201 7.08 23.05 2.87
C PHE A 201 8.30 22.64 3.69
N SER A 202 9.16 23.61 4.01
CA SER A 202 10.39 23.34 4.76
C SER A 202 10.70 24.48 5.72
N LYS A 203 11.16 24.15 6.93
CA LYS A 203 11.77 25.09 7.86
C LYS A 203 13.17 25.49 7.43
N TYR A 204 13.78 24.69 6.56
CA TYR A 204 15.14 24.87 6.04
C TYR A 204 15.12 25.46 4.61
N PRO A 205 16.17 26.17 4.19
CA PRO A 205 16.24 26.74 2.85
C PRO A 205 16.11 25.72 1.74
N ILE A 206 15.27 26.02 0.76
CA ILE A 206 15.19 25.29 -0.52
C ILE A 206 16.10 26.05 -1.49
N ILE A 207 17.18 25.42 -1.97
CA ILE A 207 18.18 26.05 -2.86
C ILE A 207 17.98 25.69 -4.33
N ASN A 208 17.28 24.60 -4.61
CA ASN A 208 16.93 24.18 -5.95
C ASN A 208 15.61 23.42 -5.94
N GLN A 209 14.84 23.53 -7.00
CA GLN A 209 13.54 22.87 -7.10
C GLN A 209 13.16 22.60 -8.55
N GLY A 210 12.32 21.61 -8.77
CA GLY A 210 11.83 21.31 -10.11
C GLY A 210 10.79 20.19 -10.10
N LYS A 211 10.28 19.90 -11.28
CA LYS A 211 9.32 18.83 -11.50
C LYS A 211 9.82 17.78 -12.48
N ILE A 212 9.42 16.54 -12.25
CA ILE A 212 9.65 15.44 -13.17
C ILE A 212 8.37 15.26 -13.98
N LEU A 213 8.50 15.42 -15.30
CA LEU A 213 7.39 15.25 -16.21
C LEU A 213 7.20 13.77 -16.53
N PHE A 214 5.99 13.25 -16.29
CA PHE A 214 5.61 11.92 -16.74
C PHE A 214 5.16 11.99 -18.20
N GLN A 215 5.57 11.02 -19.00
CA GLN A 215 5.21 10.94 -20.44
C GLN A 215 3.73 10.53 -20.67
N THR A 216 2.89 10.61 -19.66
CA THR A 216 1.49 10.18 -19.72
C THR A 216 0.55 11.36 -19.44
N THR A 217 -0.63 11.36 -20.05
CA THR A 217 -1.73 12.30 -19.77
C THR A 217 -2.41 12.04 -18.41
N SER A 218 -1.66 11.49 -17.45
CA SER A 218 -2.18 11.18 -16.11
C SER A 218 -1.99 12.38 -15.17
N ASN A 219 -2.78 12.42 -14.10
CA ASN A 219 -2.58 13.39 -13.01
C ASN A 219 -1.40 13.03 -12.09
N ASN A 220 -0.49 12.15 -12.57
CA ASN A 220 0.76 11.87 -11.87
C ASN A 220 1.61 13.15 -11.86
N ILE A 221 2.12 13.46 -10.69
CA ILE A 221 3.04 14.59 -10.53
C ILE A 221 4.13 14.18 -9.53
N CYS A 222 5.36 14.57 -9.85
CA CYS A 222 6.50 14.44 -8.96
C CYS A 222 7.28 15.76 -8.97
N ILE A 223 7.52 16.30 -7.79
CA ILE A 223 8.39 17.45 -7.60
C ILE A 223 9.59 17.07 -6.75
N TYR A 224 10.71 17.75 -6.95
CA TYR A 224 11.87 17.64 -6.07
C TYR A 224 12.26 18.99 -5.51
N SER A 225 12.78 18.98 -4.29
CA SER A 225 13.30 20.16 -3.60
C SER A 225 14.63 19.81 -2.95
N ASP A 226 15.68 20.57 -3.25
CA ASP A 226 16.98 20.44 -2.62
C ASP A 226 17.00 21.34 -1.38
N ILE A 227 17.01 20.74 -0.20
CA ILE A 227 16.82 21.39 1.08
C ILE A 227 18.14 21.33 1.85
N VAL A 228 18.64 22.48 2.31
CA VAL A 228 19.88 22.56 3.09
C VAL A 228 19.55 22.38 4.56
N VAL A 229 20.00 21.26 5.13
CA VAL A 229 19.87 20.95 6.56
C VAL A 229 21.26 20.93 7.18
N ASN A 230 21.56 21.90 8.01
CA ASN A 230 22.90 22.14 8.57
C ASN A 230 23.94 22.37 7.44
N LYS A 231 24.83 21.39 7.21
CA LYS A 231 25.87 21.43 6.15
C LYS A 231 25.57 20.52 4.98
N ASP A 232 24.49 19.74 5.06
CA ASP A 232 24.12 18.75 4.05
C ASP A 232 22.97 19.25 3.20
N THR A 233 22.91 18.80 1.95
CA THR A 233 21.79 19.04 1.05
C THR A 233 21.02 17.73 0.83
N LEU A 234 19.74 17.76 1.16
CA LEU A 234 18.83 16.64 0.98
C LEU A 234 17.93 16.91 -0.22
N ARG A 235 17.90 16.02 -1.20
CA ARG A 235 16.88 16.04 -2.25
C ARG A 235 15.66 15.29 -1.79
N VAL A 236 14.56 16.03 -1.61
CA VAL A 236 13.26 15.49 -1.20
C VAL A 236 12.36 15.41 -2.42
N TYR A 237 11.92 14.19 -2.74
CA TYR A 237 10.92 13.94 -3.78
C TYR A 237 9.54 13.84 -3.14
N ASN A 238 8.60 14.67 -3.63
CA ASN A 238 7.20 14.58 -3.28
C ASN A 238 6.43 14.10 -4.51
N ILE A 239 5.75 12.96 -4.38
CA ILE A 239 5.17 12.24 -5.51
C ILE A 239 3.69 11.97 -5.22
N HIS A 240 2.84 12.30 -6.18
CA HIS A 240 1.44 11.87 -6.21
C HIS A 240 1.18 11.04 -7.46
N LEU A 241 0.86 9.76 -7.25
CA LEU A 241 0.49 8.85 -8.32
C LEU A 241 -1.02 8.76 -8.41
N GLN A 242 -1.55 8.82 -9.63
CA GLN A 242 -2.98 8.71 -9.89
C GLN A 242 -3.55 7.46 -9.22
N SER A 243 -4.64 7.65 -8.46
CA SER A 243 -5.39 6.56 -7.84
C SER A 243 -6.06 5.66 -8.89
N ILE A 244 -6.39 4.44 -8.46
CA ILE A 244 -7.27 3.55 -9.23
C ILE A 244 -8.67 4.14 -9.12
N SER A 245 -9.15 4.77 -10.22
CA SER A 245 -10.50 5.33 -10.24
C SER A 245 -11.53 4.21 -10.39
N PHE A 246 -12.21 3.86 -9.31
CA PHE A 246 -13.43 3.06 -9.37
C PHE A 246 -14.62 3.99 -9.67
N SER A 247 -15.54 3.54 -10.53
CA SER A 247 -16.78 4.27 -10.78
C SER A 247 -17.76 4.06 -9.63
N LYS A 248 -18.80 4.90 -9.56
CA LYS A 248 -19.90 4.69 -8.60
C LYS A 248 -20.53 3.29 -8.72
N GLY A 249 -20.60 2.72 -9.93
CA GLY A 249 -21.08 1.36 -10.16
C GLY A 249 -20.12 0.29 -9.60
N ASP A 250 -18.80 0.49 -9.72
CA ASP A 250 -17.82 -0.46 -9.14
C ASP A 250 -17.87 -0.42 -7.61
N ASN A 251 -18.00 0.77 -7.01
CA ASN A 251 -18.12 0.91 -5.55
C ASN A 251 -19.44 0.28 -5.06
N LYS A 252 -20.56 0.52 -5.77
CA LYS A 252 -21.82 -0.11 -5.44
C LYS A 252 -21.72 -1.64 -5.51
N PHE A 253 -21.10 -2.19 -6.55
CA PHE A 253 -20.87 -3.63 -6.66
C PHE A 253 -20.01 -4.17 -5.49
N LEU A 254 -18.95 -3.46 -5.09
CA LEU A 254 -18.15 -3.85 -3.91
C LEU A 254 -18.98 -3.80 -2.63
N ASP A 255 -19.82 -2.79 -2.47
CA ASP A 255 -20.71 -2.67 -1.31
C ASP A 255 -21.81 -3.77 -1.34
N ASP A 256 -22.33 -4.11 -2.50
CA ASP A 256 -23.34 -5.17 -2.68
C ASP A 256 -22.73 -6.56 -2.38
N VAL A 257 -21.50 -6.83 -2.84
CA VAL A 257 -20.76 -8.08 -2.52
C VAL A 257 -20.46 -8.18 -1.02
N ILE A 258 -20.07 -7.07 -0.37
CA ILE A 258 -19.79 -7.05 1.08
C ILE A 258 -21.09 -7.21 1.89
N SER A 259 -22.23 -6.72 1.36
CA SER A 259 -23.53 -6.75 2.04
C SER A 259 -24.39 -7.97 1.71
N GLU A 260 -23.88 -8.95 0.94
CA GLU A 260 -24.59 -10.17 0.51
C GLU A 260 -25.93 -9.87 -0.21
N LYS A 261 -26.06 -8.72 -0.88
CA LYS A 261 -27.25 -8.37 -1.67
C LYS A 261 -27.10 -8.87 -3.10
N ASP A 262 -28.16 -9.53 -3.57
CA ASP A 262 -28.37 -10.22 -4.85
C ASP A 262 -27.44 -9.81 -6.01
N ALA A 263 -26.67 -10.78 -6.46
CA ALA A 263 -25.61 -10.63 -7.45
C ALA A 263 -26.09 -11.04 -8.85
N GLU A 264 -27.07 -10.37 -9.42
CA GLU A 264 -27.54 -10.68 -10.80
C GLU A 264 -26.55 -10.26 -11.91
N ASP A 265 -25.47 -9.50 -11.59
CA ASP A 265 -24.51 -9.02 -12.60
C ASP A 265 -23.03 -9.18 -12.18
N GLU A 266 -22.72 -10.23 -11.39
CA GLU A 266 -21.38 -10.45 -10.81
C GLU A 266 -20.26 -10.57 -11.86
N VAL A 267 -20.52 -11.25 -12.97
CA VAL A 267 -19.48 -11.56 -13.99
C VAL A 267 -19.11 -10.31 -14.80
N GLY A 268 -20.08 -9.46 -15.11
CA GLY A 268 -19.84 -8.20 -15.85
C GLY A 268 -19.04 -7.20 -15.01
N ASN A 269 -19.42 -7.04 -13.76
CA ASN A 269 -18.80 -6.09 -12.84
C ASN A 269 -17.39 -6.52 -12.39
N SER A 270 -17.16 -7.80 -12.11
CA SER A 270 -15.84 -8.34 -11.77
C SER A 270 -14.85 -8.19 -12.94
N LYS A 271 -15.27 -8.42 -14.19
CA LYS A 271 -14.44 -8.16 -15.39
C LYS A 271 -14.04 -6.68 -15.51
N ASN A 272 -14.94 -5.77 -15.17
CA ASN A 272 -14.67 -4.33 -15.19
C ASN A 272 -13.64 -3.92 -14.14
N ILE A 273 -13.75 -4.44 -12.91
CA ILE A 273 -12.78 -4.20 -11.82
C ILE A 273 -11.40 -4.74 -12.21
N LEU A 274 -11.32 -5.99 -12.71
CA LEU A 274 -10.06 -6.58 -13.18
C LEU A 274 -9.43 -5.76 -14.30
N ARG A 275 -10.22 -5.25 -15.26
CA ARG A 275 -9.74 -4.40 -16.35
C ARG A 275 -9.19 -3.06 -15.82
N ARG A 276 -9.81 -2.48 -14.80
CA ARG A 276 -9.35 -1.23 -14.17
C ARG A 276 -8.09 -1.44 -13.37
N LEU A 277 -8.00 -2.51 -12.57
CA LEU A 277 -6.77 -2.89 -11.85
C LEU A 277 -5.61 -3.12 -12.82
N LYS A 278 -5.83 -3.89 -13.91
CA LYS A 278 -4.84 -4.06 -14.97
C LYS A 278 -4.36 -2.72 -15.54
N ARG A 279 -5.29 -1.82 -15.89
CA ARG A 279 -4.94 -0.48 -16.39
C ARG A 279 -4.14 0.34 -15.36
N ALA A 280 -4.48 0.24 -14.09
CA ALA A 280 -3.76 0.93 -13.03
C ALA A 280 -2.33 0.42 -12.88
N PHE A 281 -2.10 -0.90 -12.90
CA PHE A 281 -0.76 -1.47 -12.88
C PHE A 281 0.07 -0.99 -14.09
N LEU A 282 -0.52 -1.03 -15.30
CA LEU A 282 0.16 -0.59 -16.52
C LEU A 282 0.47 0.91 -16.54
N LYS A 283 -0.39 1.76 -15.95
CA LYS A 283 -0.17 3.22 -15.88
C LYS A 283 0.90 3.63 -14.86
N ARG A 284 1.07 2.85 -13.78
CA ARG A 284 2.05 3.16 -12.73
C ARG A 284 3.47 2.74 -13.06
N THR A 285 3.64 1.95 -14.11
CA THR A 285 4.95 1.45 -14.55
C THR A 285 5.51 2.19 -15.77
N LYS A 286 4.75 3.12 -16.31
CA LYS A 286 5.19 4.10 -17.30
C LYS A 286 5.61 5.39 -16.61
#